data_de87bc8327bd69ee5bc1f8e279e45395
#
_entry.id   de87bc8327bd69ee5bc1f8e279e45395
#
_cell.length_a   1.000
_cell.length_b   1.000
_cell.length_c   1.000
_cell.angle_alpha   90.00
_cell.angle_beta   90.00
_cell.angle_gamma   90.00
#
_symmetry.space_group_name_H-M   'P 1'
#
loop_
_entity.id
_entity.type
_entity.pdbx_description
1 polymer ?
#
loop_
_entity_poly.entity_id
_entity_poly.type
_entity_poly.pdbx_seq_one_letter_code
_entity_poly.pdbx_strand_id
1 'polypeptide(L)'
;ETMFRYLKSGLIGISKEDISLLENYVLANGIKGKKWFEDKWEYRLYHNIISDENDYEVEVREKVNEIKDKVLSPIITLQEKLKGKNKVQDICRYVYEFLLDINMPETIENLVINFKNKGELDIANQYSQVFNIVVEILDQMVEIMGEESISLDKFVKLISLGFDEYELGLVPPSIDQVLVSSVDRIKNSNTKYLYLIGTTDGTFPLIAKDNGLLSDNDRENLQKKGVEVNIDSKTKTFEEQFLVYKALTSTSENLIITYPIADHEGK
;
A
#
# COMPACT_ATOMS: atom_id res chain seq x y z
N GLU A 1 -5.37 -7.24 21.04
CA GLU A 1 -4.87 -6.15 20.20
C GLU A 1 -4.79 -6.56 18.74
N THR A 2 -4.13 -7.67 18.39
CA THR A 2 -3.97 -8.15 17.00
C THR A 2 -5.31 -8.41 16.29
N MET A 3 -6.28 -9.04 16.99
CA MET A 3 -7.61 -9.32 16.43
C MET A 3 -8.31 -8.01 16.02
N PHE A 4 -8.30 -6.97 16.85
CA PHE A 4 -8.97 -5.71 16.49
C PHE A 4 -8.21 -4.89 15.44
N ARG A 5 -6.88 -5.07 15.29
CA ARG A 5 -6.17 -4.53 14.11
C ARG A 5 -6.68 -5.16 12.82
N TYR A 6 -6.88 -6.47 12.82
CA TYR A 6 -7.47 -7.19 11.69
C TYR A 6 -8.90 -6.72 11.41
N LEU A 7 -9.78 -6.69 12.41
CA LEU A 7 -11.17 -6.26 12.25
C LEU A 7 -11.30 -4.82 11.77
N LYS A 8 -10.47 -3.91 12.29
CA LYS A 8 -10.47 -2.48 11.93
C LYS A 8 -9.75 -2.16 10.63
N SER A 9 -9.24 -3.16 9.91
CA SER A 9 -8.60 -2.96 8.60
C SER A 9 -9.57 -2.39 7.55
N GLY A 10 -10.87 -2.58 7.74
CA GLY A 10 -11.90 -2.19 6.78
C GLY A 10 -12.00 -3.14 5.57
N LEU A 11 -11.29 -4.27 5.59
CA LEU A 11 -11.27 -5.27 4.51
C LEU A 11 -12.17 -6.48 4.78
N ILE A 12 -12.87 -6.47 5.91
CA ILE A 12 -13.78 -7.53 6.33
C ILE A 12 -15.20 -6.99 6.21
N GLY A 13 -16.12 -7.77 5.69
CA GLY A 13 -17.51 -7.38 5.49
C GLY A 13 -18.34 -7.22 6.79
N ILE A 14 -17.76 -6.57 7.83
CA ILE A 14 -18.40 -6.33 9.11
C ILE A 14 -18.50 -4.81 9.36
N SER A 15 -19.64 -4.34 9.83
CA SER A 15 -19.89 -2.92 10.09
C SER A 15 -18.97 -2.38 11.21
N LYS A 16 -18.64 -1.07 11.16
CA LYS A 16 -17.83 -0.43 12.21
C LYS A 16 -18.55 -0.45 13.57
N GLU A 17 -19.87 -0.37 13.55
CA GLU A 17 -20.74 -0.44 14.71
C GLU A 17 -20.65 -1.80 15.39
N ASP A 18 -20.70 -2.88 14.60
CA ASP A 18 -20.58 -4.25 15.10
C ASP A 18 -19.18 -4.54 15.64
N ILE A 19 -18.14 -4.04 14.97
CA ILE A 19 -16.74 -4.14 15.45
C ILE A 19 -16.61 -3.40 16.80
N SER A 20 -17.18 -2.21 16.91
CA SER A 20 -17.12 -1.42 18.15
C SER A 20 -17.88 -2.09 19.30
N LEU A 21 -19.05 -2.69 18.99
CA LEU A 21 -19.83 -3.46 19.96
C LEU A 21 -19.04 -4.66 20.47
N LEU A 22 -18.45 -5.42 19.58
CA LEU A 22 -17.60 -6.58 19.90
C LEU A 22 -16.39 -6.17 20.74
N GLU A 23 -15.72 -5.06 20.37
CA GLU A 23 -14.54 -4.57 21.10
C GLU A 23 -14.89 -4.17 22.52
N ASN A 24 -15.97 -3.39 22.70
CA ASN A 24 -16.43 -2.96 24.02
C ASN A 24 -16.75 -4.17 24.91
N TYR A 25 -17.45 -5.16 24.37
CA TYR A 25 -17.78 -6.37 25.10
C TYR A 25 -16.53 -7.18 25.49
N VAL A 26 -15.60 -7.35 24.57
CA VAL A 26 -14.33 -8.06 24.80
C VAL A 26 -13.47 -7.36 25.85
N LEU A 27 -13.39 -6.03 25.81
CA LEU A 27 -12.63 -5.24 26.77
C LEU A 27 -13.28 -5.27 28.16
N ALA A 28 -14.60 -5.09 28.25
CA ALA A 28 -15.34 -5.12 29.51
C ALA A 28 -15.19 -6.47 30.24
N ASN A 29 -15.14 -7.57 29.50
CA ASN A 29 -15.08 -8.92 30.04
C ASN A 29 -13.67 -9.51 30.08
N GLY A 30 -12.63 -8.77 29.67
CA GLY A 30 -11.26 -9.23 29.66
C GLY A 30 -11.05 -10.51 28.82
N ILE A 31 -11.75 -10.61 27.68
CA ILE A 31 -11.68 -11.76 26.78
C ILE A 31 -10.39 -11.71 25.98
N LYS A 32 -9.53 -12.72 26.19
CA LYS A 32 -8.23 -12.84 25.49
C LYS A 32 -7.79 -14.31 25.37
N GLY A 33 -6.94 -14.56 24.39
CA GLY A 33 -6.34 -15.89 24.16
C GLY A 33 -7.42 -16.95 23.91
N LYS A 34 -7.40 -18.02 24.69
CA LYS A 34 -8.31 -19.16 24.51
C LYS A 34 -9.78 -18.83 24.67
N LYS A 35 -10.14 -17.78 25.43
CA LYS A 35 -11.51 -17.36 25.62
C LYS A 35 -12.23 -16.94 24.33
N TRP A 36 -11.48 -16.57 23.28
CA TRP A 36 -12.05 -16.29 21.96
C TRP A 36 -12.71 -17.52 21.33
N PHE A 37 -12.24 -18.71 21.65
CA PHE A 37 -12.69 -19.97 21.07
C PHE A 37 -13.72 -20.71 21.93
N GLU A 38 -14.29 -20.08 22.97
CA GLU A 38 -15.43 -20.58 23.69
C GLU A 38 -16.67 -20.62 22.79
N ASP A 39 -17.48 -21.68 22.87
CA ASP A 39 -18.66 -21.87 22.01
C ASP A 39 -19.62 -20.69 22.13
N LYS A 40 -19.94 -20.27 23.34
CA LYS A 40 -20.81 -19.11 23.61
C LYS A 40 -20.23 -18.27 24.75
N TRP A 41 -20.24 -16.96 24.53
CA TRP A 41 -19.91 -16.05 25.62
C TRP A 41 -21.16 -15.70 26.41
N GLU A 42 -21.12 -16.03 27.70
CA GLU A 42 -22.21 -15.80 28.66
C GLU A 42 -21.88 -14.68 29.66
N TYR A 43 -20.89 -13.83 29.32
CA TYR A 43 -20.46 -12.75 30.20
C TYR A 43 -21.49 -11.62 30.23
N ARG A 44 -21.71 -11.00 31.42
CA ARG A 44 -22.61 -9.86 31.57
C ARG A 44 -21.95 -8.57 31.05
N LEU A 45 -22.78 -7.66 30.51
CA LEU A 45 -22.32 -6.33 30.12
C LEU A 45 -21.99 -5.45 31.35
N TYR A 46 -22.76 -5.55 32.43
CA TYR A 46 -22.59 -4.76 33.61
C TYR A 46 -22.30 -5.63 34.84
N HIS A 47 -21.04 -5.66 35.28
CA HIS A 47 -20.58 -6.48 36.40
C HIS A 47 -21.10 -6.03 37.78
N ASN A 48 -21.58 -4.79 37.90
CA ASN A 48 -21.90 -4.16 39.18
C ASN A 48 -23.39 -4.10 39.51
N ILE A 49 -24.26 -4.64 38.68
CA ILE A 49 -25.71 -4.61 38.89
C ILE A 49 -26.16 -5.97 39.43
N ILE A 50 -26.67 -5.96 40.67
CA ILE A 50 -27.18 -7.17 41.38
C ILE A 50 -28.62 -7.52 40.91
N SER A 51 -29.14 -6.86 39.87
CA SER A 51 -30.46 -7.14 39.32
C SER A 51 -30.38 -8.30 38.28
N ASP A 52 -31.55 -8.89 38.05
CA ASP A 52 -31.68 -9.87 36.96
C ASP A 52 -31.32 -9.22 35.64
N GLU A 53 -30.80 -10.03 34.72
CA GLU A 53 -30.40 -9.59 33.37
C GLU A 53 -31.66 -9.06 32.65
N ASN A 54 -31.53 -7.88 32.02
CA ASN A 54 -32.64 -7.30 31.27
C ASN A 54 -32.63 -7.79 29.81
N ASP A 55 -33.74 -7.67 29.11
CA ASP A 55 -33.92 -8.11 27.74
C ASP A 55 -32.84 -7.50 26.80
N TYR A 56 -32.46 -6.26 27.05
CA TYR A 56 -31.40 -5.58 26.27
C TYR A 56 -30.01 -6.23 26.42
N GLU A 57 -29.63 -6.67 27.61
CA GLU A 57 -28.36 -7.35 27.86
C GLU A 57 -28.30 -8.70 27.12
N VAL A 58 -29.43 -9.40 27.11
CA VAL A 58 -29.59 -10.67 26.40
C VAL A 58 -29.44 -10.45 24.90
N GLU A 59 -30.14 -9.46 24.32
CA GLU A 59 -30.07 -9.13 22.90
C GLU A 59 -28.65 -8.75 22.46
N VAL A 60 -27.99 -7.88 23.24
CA VAL A 60 -26.60 -7.48 22.94
C VAL A 60 -25.66 -8.67 23.01
N ARG A 61 -25.79 -9.56 23.98
CA ARG A 61 -24.96 -10.76 24.09
C ARG A 61 -25.18 -11.72 22.95
N GLU A 62 -26.41 -11.92 22.50
CA GLU A 62 -26.70 -12.72 21.32
C GLU A 62 -26.08 -12.12 20.07
N LYS A 63 -26.25 -10.84 19.83
CA LYS A 63 -25.64 -10.12 18.73
C LYS A 63 -24.11 -10.20 18.76
N VAL A 64 -23.47 -10.04 19.92
CA VAL A 64 -22.02 -10.20 20.05
C VAL A 64 -21.55 -11.61 19.71
N ASN A 65 -22.28 -12.65 20.11
CA ASN A 65 -21.95 -14.02 19.75
C ASN A 65 -22.09 -14.24 18.25
N GLU A 66 -23.12 -13.72 17.59
CA GLU A 66 -23.26 -13.78 16.13
C GLU A 66 -22.09 -13.11 15.41
N ILE A 67 -21.67 -11.92 15.86
CA ILE A 67 -20.52 -11.22 15.27
C ILE A 67 -19.24 -12.01 15.51
N LYS A 68 -19.04 -12.55 16.73
CA LYS A 68 -17.92 -13.42 17.07
C LYS A 68 -17.82 -14.60 16.11
N ASP A 69 -18.92 -15.28 15.87
CA ASP A 69 -18.96 -16.48 15.02
C ASP A 69 -18.67 -16.12 13.55
N LYS A 70 -19.20 -15.01 13.05
CA LYS A 70 -18.84 -14.48 11.70
C LYS A 70 -17.37 -14.17 11.58
N VAL A 71 -16.75 -13.63 12.62
CA VAL A 71 -15.32 -13.29 12.64
C VAL A 71 -14.45 -14.54 12.72
N LEU A 72 -14.79 -15.48 13.59
CA LEU A 72 -13.93 -16.61 13.92
C LEU A 72 -14.05 -17.76 12.93
N SER A 73 -15.22 -17.99 12.33
CA SER A 73 -15.45 -19.12 11.43
C SER A 73 -14.41 -19.19 10.30
N PRO A 74 -14.15 -18.12 9.53
CA PRO A 74 -13.13 -18.13 8.48
C PRO A 74 -11.71 -18.37 9.03
N ILE A 75 -11.40 -17.78 10.19
CA ILE A 75 -10.08 -17.92 10.83
C ILE A 75 -9.84 -19.35 11.28
N ILE A 76 -10.84 -19.97 11.92
CA ILE A 76 -10.76 -21.35 12.38
C ILE A 76 -10.61 -22.30 11.18
N THR A 77 -11.39 -22.10 10.13
CA THR A 77 -11.31 -22.89 8.89
C THR A 77 -9.90 -22.79 8.28
N LEU A 78 -9.36 -21.59 8.17
CA LEU A 78 -7.99 -21.38 7.67
C LEU A 78 -6.97 -22.09 8.57
N GLN A 79 -7.09 -21.91 9.89
CA GLN A 79 -6.18 -22.54 10.86
C GLN A 79 -6.21 -24.06 10.77
N GLU A 80 -7.37 -24.66 10.56
CA GLU A 80 -7.50 -26.12 10.40
C GLU A 80 -6.84 -26.62 9.13
N LYS A 81 -7.05 -25.94 8.00
CA LYS A 81 -6.42 -26.26 6.71
C LYS A 81 -4.89 -26.13 6.76
N LEU A 82 -4.37 -25.18 7.54
CA LEU A 82 -2.95 -24.93 7.69
C LEU A 82 -2.25 -25.83 8.71
N LYS A 83 -2.95 -26.74 9.40
CA LYS A 83 -2.32 -27.71 10.31
C LYS A 83 -1.42 -28.69 9.55
N GLY A 84 -0.20 -28.86 10.02
CA GLY A 84 0.76 -29.84 9.47
C GLY A 84 1.74 -29.22 8.46
N LYS A 85 2.28 -30.06 7.58
CA LYS A 85 3.18 -29.62 6.50
C LYS A 85 2.35 -29.42 5.23
N ASN A 86 2.27 -28.20 4.77
CA ASN A 86 1.58 -27.85 3.54
C ASN A 86 2.59 -27.43 2.47
N LYS A 87 2.32 -27.70 1.21
CA LYS A 87 3.03 -27.13 0.08
C LYS A 87 2.63 -25.66 -0.09
N VAL A 88 3.50 -24.86 -0.69
CA VAL A 88 3.21 -23.43 -0.94
C VAL A 88 1.93 -23.25 -1.74
N GLN A 89 1.69 -24.06 -2.77
CA GLN A 89 0.45 -24.02 -3.57
C GLN A 89 -0.80 -24.24 -2.71
N ASP A 90 -0.76 -25.12 -1.71
CA ASP A 90 -1.88 -25.37 -0.82
C ASP A 90 -2.10 -24.18 0.13
N ILE A 91 -1.03 -23.63 0.68
CA ILE A 91 -1.11 -22.43 1.54
C ILE A 91 -1.71 -21.26 0.75
N CYS A 92 -1.23 -20.99 -0.46
CA CYS A 92 -1.75 -19.92 -1.33
C CYS A 92 -3.24 -20.12 -1.61
N ARG A 93 -3.66 -21.34 -1.93
CA ARG A 93 -5.08 -21.67 -2.15
C ARG A 93 -5.92 -21.42 -0.89
N TYR A 94 -5.47 -21.86 0.29
CA TYR A 94 -6.19 -21.65 1.54
C TYR A 94 -6.28 -20.18 1.93
N VAL A 95 -5.22 -19.41 1.68
CA VAL A 95 -5.23 -17.95 1.88
C VAL A 95 -6.21 -17.29 0.92
N TYR A 96 -6.22 -17.67 -0.35
CA TYR A 96 -7.19 -17.16 -1.33
C TYR A 96 -8.64 -17.46 -0.93
N GLU A 97 -8.94 -18.72 -0.55
CA GLU A 97 -10.26 -19.13 -0.07
C GLU A 97 -10.68 -18.31 1.17
N PHE A 98 -9.75 -18.09 2.11
CA PHE A 98 -9.99 -17.25 3.28
C PHE A 98 -10.35 -15.80 2.90
N LEU A 99 -9.67 -15.21 1.91
CA LEU A 99 -9.98 -13.87 1.43
C LEU A 99 -11.38 -13.76 0.82
N LEU A 100 -11.85 -14.84 0.18
CA LEU A 100 -13.23 -14.93 -0.31
C LEU A 100 -14.22 -15.11 0.85
N ASP A 101 -13.92 -15.96 1.83
CA ASP A 101 -14.78 -16.23 2.98
C ASP A 101 -15.02 -14.98 3.84
N ILE A 102 -14.06 -14.05 3.90
CA ILE A 102 -14.23 -12.75 4.58
C ILE A 102 -14.86 -11.67 3.69
N ASN A 103 -15.31 -12.00 2.49
CA ASN A 103 -15.88 -11.07 1.50
C ASN A 103 -14.96 -9.90 1.12
N MET A 104 -13.64 -10.13 1.08
CA MET A 104 -12.67 -9.08 0.76
C MET A 104 -12.90 -8.44 -0.63
N PRO A 105 -13.16 -9.20 -1.72
CA PRO A 105 -13.40 -8.61 -3.05
C PRO A 105 -14.60 -7.65 -3.06
N GLU A 106 -15.73 -8.07 -2.49
CA GLU A 106 -16.94 -7.24 -2.41
C GLU A 106 -16.71 -6.00 -1.54
N THR A 107 -15.98 -6.15 -0.44
CA THR A 107 -15.63 -5.04 0.45
C THR A 107 -14.77 -4.01 -0.27
N ILE A 108 -13.77 -4.44 -1.05
CA ILE A 108 -12.93 -3.56 -1.87
C ILE A 108 -13.77 -2.85 -2.95
N GLU A 109 -14.66 -3.57 -3.64
CA GLU A 109 -15.55 -2.99 -4.65
C GLU A 109 -16.43 -1.88 -4.05
N ASN A 110 -17.01 -2.13 -2.87
CA ASN A 110 -17.79 -1.12 -2.14
C ASN A 110 -16.96 0.10 -1.75
N LEU A 111 -15.68 -0.09 -1.35
CA LEU A 111 -14.76 1.03 -1.10
C LEU A 111 -14.50 1.84 -2.37
N VAL A 112 -14.26 1.17 -3.50
CA VAL A 112 -14.06 1.82 -4.82
C VAL A 112 -15.27 2.67 -5.19
N ILE A 113 -16.49 2.13 -5.04
CA ILE A 113 -17.73 2.86 -5.31
C ILE A 113 -17.86 4.08 -4.41
N ASN A 114 -17.56 3.94 -3.12
CA ASN A 114 -17.62 5.03 -2.16
C ASN A 114 -16.63 6.15 -2.49
N PHE A 115 -15.39 5.83 -2.86
CA PHE A 115 -14.40 6.83 -3.29
C PHE A 115 -14.81 7.52 -4.60
N LYS A 116 -15.35 6.78 -5.58
CA LYS A 116 -15.90 7.37 -6.81
C LYS A 116 -17.03 8.37 -6.52
N ASN A 117 -17.95 8.02 -5.62
CA ASN A 117 -19.06 8.88 -5.23
C ASN A 117 -18.61 10.17 -4.52
N LYS A 118 -17.45 10.12 -3.84
CA LYS A 118 -16.81 11.30 -3.21
C LYS A 118 -15.96 12.12 -4.17
N GLY A 119 -15.77 11.66 -5.42
CA GLY A 119 -14.90 12.30 -6.40
C GLY A 119 -13.41 11.99 -6.23
N GLU A 120 -13.04 11.07 -5.32
CA GLU A 120 -11.67 10.66 -5.01
C GLU A 120 -11.22 9.56 -6.01
N LEU A 121 -11.16 9.90 -7.30
CA LEU A 121 -10.94 8.93 -8.37
C LEU A 121 -9.58 8.23 -8.32
N ASP A 122 -8.55 8.93 -7.89
CA ASP A 122 -7.20 8.35 -7.78
C ASP A 122 -7.15 7.27 -6.72
N ILE A 123 -7.79 7.49 -5.57
CA ILE A 123 -7.92 6.50 -4.50
C ILE A 123 -8.77 5.32 -4.97
N ALA A 124 -9.88 5.58 -5.64
CA ALA A 124 -10.72 4.53 -6.20
C ALA A 124 -9.95 3.62 -7.18
N ASN A 125 -9.11 4.21 -8.04
CA ASN A 125 -8.28 3.47 -8.97
C ASN A 125 -7.20 2.64 -8.27
N GLN A 126 -6.58 3.15 -7.20
CA GLN A 126 -5.63 2.39 -6.39
C GLN A 126 -6.31 1.17 -5.75
N TYR A 127 -7.44 1.37 -5.09
CA TYR A 127 -8.18 0.26 -4.45
C TYR A 127 -8.67 -0.79 -5.46
N SER A 128 -9.04 -0.39 -6.68
CA SER A 128 -9.48 -1.33 -7.71
C SER A 128 -8.42 -2.35 -8.15
N GLN A 129 -7.14 -2.06 -7.89
CA GLN A 129 -6.02 -2.92 -8.24
C GLN A 129 -5.62 -3.88 -7.10
N VAL A 130 -5.98 -3.55 -5.84
CA VAL A 130 -5.47 -4.23 -4.64
C VAL A 130 -5.71 -5.74 -4.68
N PHE A 131 -6.93 -6.18 -4.99
CA PHE A 131 -7.25 -7.61 -4.97
C PHE A 131 -6.49 -8.38 -6.06
N ASN A 132 -6.36 -7.80 -7.25
CA ASN A 132 -5.60 -8.41 -8.34
C ASN A 132 -4.12 -8.55 -7.99
N ILE A 133 -3.54 -7.56 -7.30
CA ILE A 133 -2.15 -7.61 -6.82
C ILE A 133 -1.96 -8.74 -5.81
N VAL A 134 -2.90 -8.90 -4.88
CA VAL A 134 -2.86 -10.01 -3.91
C VAL A 134 -2.85 -11.35 -4.63
N VAL A 135 -3.75 -11.53 -5.63
CA VAL A 135 -3.83 -12.77 -6.43
C VAL A 135 -2.54 -12.98 -7.21
N GLU A 136 -2.01 -11.95 -7.86
CA GLU A 136 -0.77 -12.02 -8.64
C GLU A 136 0.43 -12.45 -7.78
N ILE A 137 0.57 -11.91 -6.57
CA ILE A 137 1.62 -12.32 -5.64
C ILE A 137 1.47 -13.80 -5.24
N LEU A 138 0.24 -14.25 -4.96
CA LEU A 138 -0.01 -15.66 -4.65
C LEU A 138 0.33 -16.56 -5.84
N ASP A 139 -0.04 -16.19 -7.06
CA ASP A 139 0.26 -16.93 -8.28
C ASP A 139 1.77 -17.00 -8.53
N GLN A 140 2.50 -15.90 -8.37
CA GLN A 140 3.96 -15.89 -8.47
C GLN A 140 4.61 -16.82 -7.44
N MET A 141 4.12 -16.86 -6.20
CA MET A 141 4.62 -17.79 -5.19
C MET A 141 4.38 -19.25 -5.58
N VAL A 142 3.23 -19.54 -6.20
CA VAL A 142 2.92 -20.89 -6.70
C VAL A 142 3.82 -21.25 -7.87
N GLU A 143 4.05 -20.33 -8.81
CA GLU A 143 4.90 -20.57 -9.98
C GLU A 143 6.37 -20.86 -9.59
N ILE A 144 6.90 -20.07 -8.62
CA ILE A 144 8.32 -20.17 -8.23
C ILE A 144 8.59 -21.38 -7.31
N MET A 145 7.71 -21.65 -6.35
CA MET A 145 7.95 -22.63 -5.28
C MET A 145 6.73 -23.45 -4.87
N GLY A 146 5.73 -23.60 -5.72
CA GLY A 146 4.44 -24.23 -5.38
C GLY A 146 4.56 -25.63 -4.80
N GLU A 147 5.51 -26.43 -5.28
CA GLU A 147 5.74 -27.81 -4.81
C GLU A 147 6.57 -27.89 -3.51
N GLU A 148 7.18 -26.80 -3.09
CA GLU A 148 7.99 -26.78 -1.86
C GLU A 148 7.10 -26.77 -0.62
N SER A 149 7.57 -27.43 0.46
CA SER A 149 6.95 -27.37 1.78
C SER A 149 7.75 -26.42 2.68
N ILE A 150 7.13 -25.37 3.12
CA ILE A 150 7.74 -24.35 3.98
C ILE A 150 6.94 -24.17 5.28
N SER A 151 7.58 -23.57 6.29
CA SER A 151 6.85 -23.18 7.50
C SER A 151 5.99 -21.94 7.25
N LEU A 152 4.92 -21.79 8.03
CA LEU A 152 4.05 -20.60 7.95
C LEU A 152 4.82 -19.30 8.20
N ASP A 153 5.78 -19.30 9.13
CA ASP A 153 6.63 -18.13 9.40
C ASP A 153 7.45 -17.72 8.17
N LYS A 154 7.97 -18.71 7.42
CA LYS A 154 8.68 -18.46 6.17
C LYS A 154 7.74 -17.94 5.09
N PHE A 155 6.55 -18.54 4.98
CA PHE A 155 5.51 -18.09 4.05
C PHE A 155 5.12 -16.62 4.30
N VAL A 156 4.83 -16.25 5.56
CA VAL A 156 4.46 -14.88 5.93
C VAL A 156 5.56 -13.89 5.58
N LYS A 157 6.83 -14.23 5.81
CA LYS A 157 7.96 -13.37 5.43
C LYS A 157 8.06 -13.18 3.92
N LEU A 158 7.90 -14.26 3.14
CA LEU A 158 7.99 -14.21 1.68
C LEU A 158 6.84 -13.39 1.08
N ILE A 159 5.61 -13.58 1.53
CA ILE A 159 4.46 -12.81 1.04
C ILE A 159 4.57 -11.33 1.42
N SER A 160 5.10 -11.02 2.63
CA SER A 160 5.36 -9.64 3.03
C SER A 160 6.39 -8.96 2.14
N LEU A 161 7.48 -9.66 1.79
CA LEU A 161 8.46 -9.16 0.83
C LEU A 161 7.85 -8.93 -0.55
N GLY A 162 6.96 -9.82 -1.01
CA GLY A 162 6.24 -9.64 -2.27
C GLY A 162 5.40 -8.37 -2.28
N PHE A 163 4.71 -8.06 -1.17
CA PHE A 163 3.96 -6.80 -1.05
C PHE A 163 4.85 -5.57 -0.95
N ASP A 164 5.98 -5.65 -0.24
CA ASP A 164 6.90 -4.53 -0.07
C ASP A 164 7.59 -4.12 -1.40
N GLU A 165 7.83 -5.08 -2.29
CA GLU A 165 8.42 -4.85 -3.61
C GLU A 165 7.38 -4.44 -4.69
N TYR A 166 6.09 -4.55 -4.39
CA TYR A 166 5.05 -4.26 -5.36
C TYR A 166 4.71 -2.77 -5.38
N GLU A 167 5.04 -2.10 -6.47
CA GLU A 167 4.64 -0.70 -6.69
C GLU A 167 3.26 -0.65 -7.34
N LEU A 168 2.30 0.02 -6.68
CA LEU A 168 1.01 0.34 -7.29
C LEU A 168 1.24 1.24 -8.50
N GLY A 169 0.90 0.73 -9.69
CA GLY A 169 0.93 1.53 -10.89
C GLY A 169 -0.01 2.72 -10.74
N LEU A 170 0.55 3.93 -10.70
CA LEU A 170 -0.26 5.14 -10.79
C LEU A 170 -0.93 5.14 -12.15
N VAL A 171 -2.26 5.15 -12.16
CA VAL A 171 -3.02 5.33 -13.40
C VAL A 171 -2.54 6.63 -14.04
N PRO A 172 -2.16 6.63 -15.33
CA PRO A 172 -1.76 7.86 -16.00
C PRO A 172 -2.81 8.94 -15.77
N PRO A 173 -2.41 10.19 -15.50
CA PRO A 173 -3.35 11.28 -15.26
C PRO A 173 -4.35 11.37 -16.41
N SER A 174 -5.62 11.57 -16.09
CA SER A 174 -6.67 11.81 -17.08
C SER A 174 -6.35 13.11 -17.85
N ILE A 175 -6.92 13.27 -19.05
CA ILE A 175 -6.66 14.40 -19.95
C ILE A 175 -6.96 15.76 -19.29
N ASP A 176 -7.81 15.80 -18.26
CA ASP A 176 -8.23 17.00 -17.53
C ASP A 176 -7.50 17.22 -16.19
N GLN A 177 -6.26 16.75 -16.05
CA GLN A 177 -5.48 16.92 -14.82
C GLN A 177 -4.26 17.81 -15.03
N VAL A 178 -3.89 18.57 -13.98
CA VAL A 178 -2.60 19.26 -13.94
C VAL A 178 -1.52 18.25 -13.59
N LEU A 179 -0.58 18.06 -14.51
CA LEU A 179 0.58 17.19 -14.27
C LEU A 179 1.64 17.95 -13.46
N VAL A 180 1.97 17.46 -12.28
CA VAL A 180 3.10 17.95 -11.46
C VAL A 180 4.18 16.87 -11.48
N SER A 181 5.37 17.24 -11.94
CA SER A 181 6.49 16.30 -12.11
C SER A 181 7.82 17.03 -11.99
N SER A 182 8.90 16.29 -11.70
CA SER A 182 10.25 16.80 -11.86
C SER A 182 10.65 16.84 -13.34
N VAL A 183 11.60 17.73 -13.68
CA VAL A 183 12.01 17.98 -15.09
C VAL A 183 12.55 16.74 -15.79
N ASP A 184 13.25 15.88 -15.07
CA ASP A 184 13.80 14.60 -15.58
C ASP A 184 12.71 13.60 -15.98
N ARG A 185 11.53 13.67 -15.35
CA ARG A 185 10.40 12.76 -15.56
C ARG A 185 9.36 13.24 -16.58
N ILE A 186 9.53 14.41 -17.17
CA ILE A 186 8.63 14.92 -18.19
C ILE A 186 8.64 14.01 -19.41
N LYS A 187 7.59 13.22 -19.60
CA LYS A 187 7.38 12.34 -20.77
C LYS A 187 6.47 12.96 -21.83
N ASN A 188 5.74 14.00 -21.48
CA ASN A 188 4.67 14.54 -22.34
C ASN A 188 5.17 15.79 -23.07
N SER A 189 5.20 15.73 -24.40
CA SER A 189 5.68 16.80 -25.28
C SER A 189 4.58 17.68 -25.85
N ASN A 190 3.33 17.58 -25.35
CA ASN A 190 2.17 18.27 -25.95
C ASN A 190 1.32 19.02 -24.91
N THR A 191 1.97 19.60 -23.90
CA THR A 191 1.28 20.46 -22.93
C THR A 191 1.11 21.85 -23.51
N LYS A 192 -0.07 22.48 -23.34
CA LYS A 192 -0.32 23.86 -23.79
C LYS A 192 0.39 24.87 -22.90
N TYR A 193 0.35 24.66 -21.58
CA TYR A 193 0.89 25.54 -20.56
C TYR A 193 1.87 24.78 -19.68
N LEU A 194 3.06 25.31 -19.54
CA LEU A 194 4.08 24.78 -18.61
C LEU A 194 4.48 25.84 -17.60
N TYR A 195 4.41 25.50 -16.32
CA TYR A 195 4.96 26.27 -15.22
C TYR A 195 6.23 25.61 -14.72
N LEU A 196 7.37 26.22 -15.00
CA LEU A 196 8.67 25.79 -14.49
C LEU A 196 8.96 26.57 -13.21
N ILE A 197 8.88 25.92 -12.06
CA ILE A 197 8.97 26.57 -10.76
C ILE A 197 10.29 26.26 -10.07
N GLY A 198 10.81 27.25 -9.31
CA GLY A 198 12.03 27.06 -8.52
C GLY A 198 13.32 27.06 -9.35
N THR A 199 13.38 27.82 -10.44
CA THR A 199 14.57 27.93 -11.29
C THR A 199 15.57 28.88 -10.66
N THR A 200 16.43 28.36 -9.79
CA THR A 200 17.55 29.13 -9.17
C THR A 200 18.89 28.58 -9.61
N ASP A 201 19.90 29.43 -9.59
CA ASP A 201 21.27 29.01 -9.89
C ASP A 201 21.72 27.85 -9.00
N GLY A 202 22.26 26.80 -9.63
CA GLY A 202 22.67 25.58 -8.96
C GLY A 202 21.54 24.57 -8.61
N THR A 203 20.25 24.95 -8.81
CA THR A 203 19.12 24.04 -8.67
C THR A 203 18.59 23.59 -10.03
N PHE A 204 18.37 24.52 -10.94
CA PHE A 204 18.03 24.24 -12.33
C PHE A 204 18.47 25.44 -13.21
N PRO A 205 19.40 25.23 -14.16
CA PRO A 205 20.14 23.95 -14.43
C PRO A 205 21.06 23.55 -13.28
N LEU A 206 21.21 22.25 -13.07
CA LEU A 206 22.12 21.72 -12.07
C LEU A 206 23.57 21.85 -12.58
N ILE A 207 24.45 22.45 -11.79
CA ILE A 207 25.85 22.52 -12.15
C ILE A 207 26.54 21.24 -11.74
N ALA A 208 27.00 20.46 -12.72
CA ALA A 208 27.76 19.24 -12.46
C ALA A 208 29.11 19.62 -11.79
N LYS A 209 29.25 19.30 -10.50
CA LYS A 209 30.52 19.44 -9.76
C LYS A 209 31.22 18.09 -9.73
N ASP A 210 32.52 18.12 -10.02
CA ASP A 210 33.36 16.91 -9.86
C ASP A 210 33.71 16.76 -8.37
N ASN A 211 32.83 16.05 -7.65
CA ASN A 211 32.96 15.78 -6.22
C ASN A 211 33.44 14.35 -5.92
N GLY A 212 34.01 13.66 -6.90
CA GLY A 212 34.41 12.25 -6.77
C GLY A 212 35.87 12.06 -6.36
N LEU A 213 36.22 10.86 -5.89
CA LEU A 213 37.59 10.41 -5.65
C LEU A 213 38.40 10.25 -6.93
N LEU A 214 37.74 10.09 -8.08
CA LEU A 214 38.33 9.95 -9.41
C LEU A 214 38.04 11.20 -10.21
N SER A 215 39.09 11.83 -10.74
CA SER A 215 38.95 12.95 -11.69
C SER A 215 38.40 12.44 -13.04
N ASP A 216 37.88 13.35 -13.86
CA ASP A 216 37.40 13.00 -15.22
C ASP A 216 38.50 12.32 -16.06
N ASN A 217 39.76 12.77 -15.88
CA ASN A 217 40.91 12.17 -16.55
C ASN A 217 41.18 10.71 -16.09
N ASP A 218 41.00 10.44 -14.79
CA ASP A 218 41.15 9.09 -14.26
C ASP A 218 40.05 8.18 -14.80
N ARG A 219 38.83 8.69 -14.89
CA ARG A 219 37.67 7.96 -15.45
C ARG A 219 37.88 7.62 -16.91
N GLU A 220 38.34 8.58 -17.72
CA GLU A 220 38.67 8.37 -19.13
C GLU A 220 39.76 7.30 -19.32
N ASN A 221 40.79 7.33 -18.47
CA ASN A 221 41.86 6.34 -18.50
C ASN A 221 41.39 4.95 -18.08
N LEU A 222 40.47 4.84 -17.14
CA LEU A 222 39.86 3.55 -16.74
C LEU A 222 38.93 2.99 -17.81
N GLN A 223 38.15 3.83 -18.48
CA GLN A 223 37.31 3.44 -19.60
C GLN A 223 38.14 2.90 -20.78
N LYS A 224 39.26 3.55 -21.11
CA LYS A 224 40.19 3.06 -22.14
C LYS A 224 40.77 1.70 -21.81
N LYS A 225 40.81 1.33 -20.54
CA LYS A 225 41.25 0.02 -20.05
C LYS A 225 40.10 -1.02 -19.94
N GLY A 226 38.87 -0.66 -20.36
CA GLY A 226 37.72 -1.55 -20.33
C GLY A 226 37.03 -1.65 -18.97
N VAL A 227 37.34 -0.74 -18.04
CA VAL A 227 36.64 -0.67 -16.74
C VAL A 227 35.45 0.24 -16.87
N GLU A 228 34.26 -0.26 -16.57
CA GLU A 228 33.04 0.54 -16.49
C GLU A 228 33.12 1.46 -15.28
N VAL A 229 33.14 2.76 -15.51
CA VAL A 229 33.12 3.82 -14.48
C VAL A 229 31.93 4.73 -14.73
N ASN A 230 31.48 5.37 -13.65
CA ASN A 230 30.35 6.28 -13.69
C ASN A 230 30.62 7.47 -14.64
N ILE A 231 29.53 8.05 -15.17
CA ILE A 231 29.50 9.13 -16.16
C ILE A 231 30.39 10.32 -15.73
N ASP A 232 31.17 10.88 -16.65
CA ASP A 232 32.03 12.03 -16.44
C ASP A 232 31.23 13.35 -16.29
N SER A 233 31.89 14.40 -15.80
CA SER A 233 31.25 15.71 -15.59
C SER A 233 30.76 16.34 -16.90
N LYS A 234 31.42 16.05 -18.02
CA LYS A 234 30.99 16.57 -19.34
C LYS A 234 29.68 15.96 -19.77
N THR A 235 29.57 14.64 -19.68
CA THR A 235 28.33 13.94 -20.04
C THR A 235 27.17 14.37 -19.16
N LYS A 236 27.39 14.53 -17.84
CA LYS A 236 26.36 15.10 -16.94
C LYS A 236 25.95 16.51 -17.33
N THR A 237 26.90 17.35 -17.74
CA THR A 237 26.59 18.69 -18.23
C THR A 237 25.73 18.68 -19.50
N PHE A 238 26.02 17.76 -20.44
CA PHE A 238 25.19 17.59 -21.63
C PHE A 238 23.81 17.04 -21.31
N GLU A 239 23.67 16.12 -20.36
CA GLU A 239 22.41 15.62 -19.89
C GLU A 239 21.56 16.76 -19.28
N GLU A 240 22.15 17.61 -18.43
CA GLU A 240 21.47 18.78 -17.90
C GLU A 240 21.05 19.78 -18.98
N GLN A 241 21.91 20.08 -19.94
CA GLN A 241 21.57 20.93 -21.09
C GLN A 241 20.40 20.33 -21.89
N PHE A 242 20.38 19.00 -22.05
CA PHE A 242 19.28 18.33 -22.73
C PHE A 242 17.98 18.42 -21.92
N LEU A 243 18.04 18.29 -20.59
CA LEU A 243 16.88 18.48 -19.71
C LEU A 243 16.33 19.91 -19.81
N VAL A 244 17.20 20.92 -19.82
CA VAL A 244 16.81 22.33 -20.03
C VAL A 244 16.11 22.48 -21.39
N TYR A 245 16.74 22.00 -22.45
CA TYR A 245 16.15 22.04 -23.79
C TYR A 245 14.77 21.39 -23.82
N LYS A 246 14.65 20.20 -23.25
CA LYS A 246 13.41 19.45 -23.17
C LYS A 246 12.33 20.20 -22.37
N ALA A 247 12.68 20.79 -21.23
CA ALA A 247 11.77 21.59 -20.43
C ALA A 247 11.25 22.81 -21.20
N LEU A 248 12.15 23.56 -21.84
CA LEU A 248 11.79 24.78 -22.56
C LEU A 248 11.00 24.53 -23.84
N THR A 249 11.12 23.34 -24.43
CA THR A 249 10.45 22.96 -25.70
C THR A 249 9.24 22.03 -25.52
N SER A 250 8.89 21.67 -24.29
CA SER A 250 7.81 20.71 -24.01
C SER A 250 6.40 21.33 -24.09
N THR A 251 6.28 22.65 -24.20
CA THR A 251 4.99 23.34 -24.30
C THR A 251 4.74 23.89 -25.70
N SER A 252 3.47 23.88 -26.11
CA SER A 252 3.07 24.40 -27.44
C SER A 252 2.56 25.84 -27.43
N GLU A 253 2.09 26.37 -26.27
CA GLU A 253 1.48 27.70 -26.22
C GLU A 253 2.23 28.65 -25.26
N ASN A 254 2.33 28.29 -23.96
CA ASN A 254 2.89 29.20 -22.95
C ASN A 254 3.87 28.51 -22.00
N LEU A 255 5.03 29.12 -21.83
CA LEU A 255 6.02 28.76 -20.85
C LEU A 255 6.13 29.87 -19.78
N ILE A 256 5.92 29.50 -18.54
CA ILE A 256 6.02 30.41 -17.39
C ILE A 256 7.14 29.91 -16.50
N ILE A 257 8.17 30.71 -16.35
CA ILE A 257 9.35 30.40 -15.50
C ILE A 257 9.28 31.26 -14.26
N THR A 258 9.39 30.62 -13.09
CA THR A 258 9.37 31.32 -11.81
C THR A 258 10.63 31.00 -10.98
N TYR A 259 11.13 31.97 -10.28
CA TYR A 259 12.25 31.83 -9.35
C TYR A 259 11.97 32.62 -8.06
N PRO A 260 12.41 32.15 -6.90
CA PRO A 260 12.31 32.89 -5.66
C PRO A 260 13.30 34.07 -5.68
N ILE A 261 12.89 35.23 -5.18
CA ILE A 261 13.74 36.41 -5.06
C ILE A 261 14.63 36.32 -3.81
N ALA A 262 14.16 35.59 -2.80
CA ALA A 262 14.87 35.35 -1.56
C ALA A 262 14.64 33.94 -1.08
N ASP A 263 15.53 33.39 -0.26
CA ASP A 263 15.36 32.14 0.41
C ASP A 263 14.34 32.23 1.59
N HIS A 264 14.10 31.12 2.28
CA HIS A 264 13.18 31.08 3.45
C HIS A 264 13.70 31.89 4.66
N GLU A 265 14.96 32.32 4.66
CA GLU A 265 15.56 33.21 5.66
C GLU A 265 15.52 34.68 5.23
N GLY A 266 15.02 35.01 4.04
CA GLY A 266 14.93 36.37 3.50
C GLY A 266 16.26 36.92 2.95
N LYS A 267 17.21 36.01 2.65
CA LYS A 267 18.51 36.36 2.04
C LYS A 267 18.45 36.26 0.55
#